data_788180e38b4441d3fd4ee8086d3d7b95
#
_entry.id   788180e38b4441d3fd4ee8086d3d7b95
#
_cell.length_a   1.000
_cell.length_b   1.000
_cell.length_c   1.000
_cell.angle_alpha   90.00
_cell.angle_beta   90.00
_cell.angle_gamma   90.00
#
_symmetry.space_group_name_H-M   'P 1'
#
loop_
_entity.id
_entity.type
_entity.pdbx_description
1 polymer ?
#
loop_
_entity_poly.entity_id
_entity_poly.type
_entity_poly.pdbx_seq_one_letter_code
_entity_poly.pdbx_strand_id
1 'polypeptide(L)'
;RKKRRPAREIREILRGALRAFAREELKLEFNENRGNNTQIVIYGKNGHAEVVGLVGQTEGTAIVVEKTDDVERLGFSKNISLYSQTTMSLEGFRQIIDLIAQKMNAVNPVAKNVLTNTEGRVFKYFDTVCRQVANRFRDISRFAEKHDVIIFVAGKKSSNGKVLFSQCRKVNANSYLIGRPDEINPLWFQTAQS
;
A
#
# COMPACT_ATOMS: atom_id res chain seq x y z
N ARG A 1 -24.58 28.48 -0.73
CA ARG A 1 -23.31 27.95 -1.32
C ARG A 1 -22.77 26.87 -0.38
N LYS A 2 -22.88 25.57 -0.76
CA LYS A 2 -22.22 24.49 -0.03
C LYS A 2 -20.68 24.68 -0.14
N LYS A 3 -20.01 24.95 0.98
CA LYS A 3 -18.54 25.00 1.02
C LYS A 3 -18.00 23.63 0.55
N ARG A 4 -17.23 23.61 -0.53
CA ARG A 4 -16.52 22.39 -0.96
C ARG A 4 -15.48 22.04 0.13
N ARG A 5 -15.53 20.82 0.63
CA ARG A 5 -14.54 20.34 1.58
C ARG A 5 -13.14 20.38 0.94
N PRO A 6 -12.09 20.76 1.68
CA PRO A 6 -10.73 20.73 1.18
C PRO A 6 -10.36 19.32 0.70
N ALA A 7 -9.60 19.21 -0.38
CA ALA A 7 -9.18 17.93 -0.94
C ALA A 7 -8.44 17.01 0.06
N ARG A 8 -7.82 17.58 1.09
CA ARG A 8 -7.19 16.86 2.20
C ARG A 8 -8.23 16.15 3.06
N GLU A 9 -9.30 16.82 3.42
CA GLU A 9 -10.38 16.28 4.25
C GLU A 9 -11.09 15.13 3.54
N ILE A 10 -11.40 15.29 2.26
CA ILE A 10 -12.00 14.23 1.44
C ILE A 10 -11.08 13.00 1.41
N ARG A 11 -9.77 13.19 1.26
CA ARG A 11 -8.80 12.08 1.25
C ARG A 11 -8.74 11.32 2.56
N GLU A 12 -8.79 12.02 3.70
CA GLU A 12 -8.78 11.37 5.01
C GLU A 12 -10.08 10.57 5.26
N ILE A 13 -11.22 11.11 4.83
CA ILE A 13 -12.52 10.41 4.87
C ILE A 13 -12.47 9.13 4.03
N LEU A 14 -11.98 9.21 2.80
CA LEU A 14 -11.87 8.03 1.91
C LEU A 14 -10.93 6.96 2.47
N ARG A 15 -9.80 7.37 3.07
CA ARG A 15 -8.91 6.41 3.75
C ARG A 15 -9.57 5.78 4.97
N GLY A 16 -10.27 6.59 5.77
CA GLY A 16 -11.01 6.09 6.92
C GLY A 16 -12.04 5.05 6.53
N ALA A 17 -12.82 5.35 5.50
CA ALA A 17 -13.82 4.42 4.95
C ALA A 17 -13.20 3.13 4.41
N LEU A 18 -12.08 3.23 3.68
CA LEU A 18 -11.39 2.06 3.13
C LEU A 18 -10.80 1.16 4.24
N ARG A 19 -10.26 1.78 5.30
CA ARG A 19 -9.76 1.02 6.48
C ARG A 19 -10.88 0.34 7.24
N ALA A 20 -12.03 1.03 7.41
CA ALA A 20 -13.20 0.44 8.06
C ALA A 20 -13.72 -0.74 7.25
N PHE A 21 -13.89 -0.56 5.93
CA PHE A 21 -14.27 -1.63 5.02
C PHE A 21 -13.32 -2.83 5.11
N ALA A 22 -12.00 -2.61 5.03
CA ALA A 22 -11.02 -3.69 5.13
C ALA A 22 -11.09 -4.45 6.46
N ARG A 23 -11.38 -3.75 7.56
CA ARG A 23 -11.55 -4.40 8.88
C ARG A 23 -12.81 -5.27 8.95
N GLU A 24 -13.93 -4.76 8.46
CA GLU A 24 -15.20 -5.51 8.46
C GLU A 24 -15.12 -6.73 7.55
N GLU A 25 -14.63 -6.58 6.32
CA GLU A 25 -14.43 -7.70 5.38
C GLU A 25 -13.51 -8.78 5.96
N LEU A 26 -12.38 -8.36 6.54
CA LEU A 26 -11.42 -9.28 7.14
C LEU A 26 -12.02 -10.01 8.33
N LYS A 27 -12.78 -9.31 9.18
CA LYS A 27 -13.46 -9.90 10.33
C LYS A 27 -14.54 -10.91 9.90
N LEU A 28 -15.33 -10.59 8.87
CA LEU A 28 -16.32 -11.49 8.31
C LEU A 28 -15.65 -12.74 7.73
N GLU A 29 -14.64 -12.57 6.87
CA GLU A 29 -13.88 -13.66 6.27
C GLU A 29 -13.23 -14.56 7.34
N PHE A 30 -12.67 -13.96 8.40
CA PHE A 30 -12.09 -14.71 9.52
C PHE A 30 -13.15 -15.55 10.26
N ASN A 31 -14.32 -14.96 10.56
CA ASN A 31 -15.39 -15.66 11.27
C ASN A 31 -16.02 -16.78 10.42
N GLU A 32 -16.26 -16.53 9.14
CA GLU A 32 -16.81 -17.50 8.19
C GLU A 32 -15.88 -18.69 7.95
N ASN A 33 -14.56 -18.43 7.98
CA ASN A 33 -13.54 -19.44 7.75
C ASN A 33 -12.91 -19.99 9.04
N ARG A 34 -13.47 -19.66 10.19
CA ARG A 34 -13.01 -20.17 11.50
C ARG A 34 -13.17 -21.69 11.54
N GLY A 35 -12.04 -22.38 11.63
CA GLY A 35 -12.01 -23.85 11.55
C GLY A 35 -11.90 -24.43 10.13
N ASN A 36 -12.06 -23.63 9.09
CA ASN A 36 -11.73 -24.00 7.73
C ASN A 36 -10.22 -23.85 7.47
N ASN A 37 -9.72 -24.61 6.51
CA ASN A 37 -8.30 -24.58 6.15
C ASN A 37 -7.93 -23.33 5.35
N THR A 38 -8.26 -22.14 5.89
CA THR A 38 -8.00 -20.84 5.27
C THR A 38 -6.99 -20.04 6.08
N GLN A 39 -5.98 -19.52 5.41
CA GLN A 39 -4.93 -18.67 5.96
C GLN A 39 -5.18 -17.22 5.55
N ILE A 40 -5.25 -16.31 6.53
CA ILE A 40 -5.35 -14.88 6.28
C ILE A 40 -3.96 -14.28 6.21
N VAL A 41 -3.71 -13.53 5.15
CA VAL A 41 -2.43 -12.87 4.86
C VAL A 41 -2.64 -11.38 4.74
N ILE A 42 -1.76 -10.58 5.33
CA ILE A 42 -1.81 -9.13 5.28
C ILE A 42 -0.51 -8.60 4.67
N TYR A 43 -0.59 -8.04 3.47
CA TYR A 43 0.53 -7.31 2.87
C TYR A 43 0.64 -5.94 3.52
N GLY A 44 1.68 -5.73 4.33
CA GLY A 44 1.84 -4.51 5.10
C GLY A 44 3.12 -4.47 5.93
N LYS A 45 3.41 -3.33 6.51
CA LYS A 45 4.59 -3.12 7.35
C LYS A 45 4.35 -3.66 8.76
N ASN A 46 5.22 -4.53 9.23
CA ASN A 46 5.21 -5.01 10.61
C ASN A 46 5.24 -3.83 11.60
N GLY A 47 4.42 -3.90 12.65
CA GLY A 47 4.33 -2.87 13.69
C GLY A 47 3.61 -1.58 13.27
N HIS A 48 3.17 -1.43 12.02
CA HIS A 48 2.35 -0.30 11.62
C HIS A 48 0.95 -0.40 12.25
N ALA A 49 0.44 0.69 12.81
CA ALA A 49 -0.83 0.71 13.56
C ALA A 49 -2.02 0.13 12.80
N GLU A 50 -2.10 0.35 11.48
CA GLU A 50 -3.13 -0.24 10.62
C GLU A 50 -2.99 -1.77 10.55
N VAL A 51 -1.77 -2.29 10.38
CA VAL A 51 -1.49 -3.73 10.31
C VAL A 51 -1.77 -4.40 11.66
N VAL A 52 -1.33 -3.80 12.75
CA VAL A 52 -1.65 -4.27 14.12
C VAL A 52 -3.15 -4.35 14.32
N GLY A 53 -3.91 -3.34 13.87
CA GLY A 53 -5.37 -3.35 13.94
C GLY A 53 -6.02 -4.43 13.07
N LEU A 54 -5.47 -4.75 11.89
CA LEU A 54 -5.95 -5.83 11.03
C LEU A 54 -5.64 -7.20 11.64
N VAL A 55 -4.42 -7.43 12.11
CA VAL A 55 -4.01 -8.67 12.79
C VAL A 55 -4.88 -8.93 14.02
N GLY A 56 -5.23 -7.88 14.77
CA GLY A 56 -6.14 -7.99 15.92
C GLY A 56 -7.54 -8.50 15.57
N GLN A 57 -8.05 -8.29 14.33
CA GLN A 57 -9.34 -8.83 13.89
C GLN A 57 -9.30 -10.35 13.65
N THR A 58 -8.12 -10.94 13.57
CA THR A 58 -7.91 -12.37 13.33
C THR A 58 -7.37 -13.11 14.58
N GLU A 59 -7.58 -12.55 15.74
CA GLU A 59 -7.05 -13.10 17.00
C GLU A 59 -5.53 -13.35 16.96
N GLY A 60 -4.79 -12.55 16.17
CA GLY A 60 -3.35 -12.66 16.00
C GLY A 60 -2.88 -13.75 15.04
N THR A 61 -3.77 -14.45 14.35
CA THR A 61 -3.41 -15.59 13.48
C THR A 61 -3.01 -15.19 12.06
N ALA A 62 -3.32 -13.97 11.63
CA ALA A 62 -2.94 -13.50 10.30
C ALA A 62 -1.43 -13.40 10.14
N ILE A 63 -0.93 -13.80 8.95
CA ILE A 63 0.48 -13.72 8.60
C ILE A 63 0.74 -12.40 7.88
N VAL A 64 1.67 -11.61 8.41
CA VAL A 64 2.10 -10.35 7.79
C VAL A 64 3.23 -10.63 6.79
N VAL A 65 3.03 -10.15 5.56
CA VAL A 65 3.99 -10.20 4.46
C VAL A 65 4.39 -8.77 4.11
N GLU A 66 5.64 -8.42 4.27
CA GLU A 66 6.15 -7.08 3.96
C GLU A 66 6.85 -7.02 2.60
N LYS A 67 7.48 -8.11 2.19
CA LYS A 67 8.21 -8.29 0.94
C LYS A 67 7.98 -9.67 0.33
N THR A 68 8.41 -9.87 -0.90
CA THR A 68 8.24 -11.14 -1.64
C THR A 68 8.82 -12.35 -0.93
N ASP A 69 9.98 -12.22 -0.28
CA ASP A 69 10.62 -13.32 0.46
C ASP A 69 9.74 -13.84 1.61
N ASP A 70 8.90 -12.98 2.18
CA ASP A 70 8.01 -13.38 3.28
C ASP A 70 6.91 -14.34 2.83
N VAL A 71 6.64 -14.43 1.52
CA VAL A 71 5.65 -15.35 0.94
C VAL A 71 6.02 -16.81 1.17
N GLU A 72 7.32 -17.13 1.33
CA GLU A 72 7.79 -18.48 1.64
C GLU A 72 7.27 -19.04 2.98
N ARG A 73 6.83 -18.17 3.87
CA ARG A 73 6.24 -18.58 5.17
C ARG A 73 4.80 -19.07 5.07
N LEU A 74 4.15 -18.92 3.91
CA LEU A 74 2.76 -19.27 3.71
C LEU A 74 2.59 -20.78 3.47
N GLY A 75 1.46 -21.32 3.95
CA GLY A 75 1.08 -22.70 3.72
C GLY A 75 0.23 -22.83 2.44
N PHE A 76 0.84 -23.18 1.32
CA PHE A 76 0.16 -23.27 0.01
C PHE A 76 -0.78 -24.49 -0.13
N SER A 77 -0.83 -25.36 0.89
CA SER A 77 -1.83 -26.42 1.02
C SER A 77 -3.17 -25.94 1.59
N LYS A 78 -3.26 -24.64 1.92
CA LYS A 78 -4.46 -24.00 2.48
C LYS A 78 -5.08 -23.04 1.47
N ASN A 79 -6.36 -22.70 1.70
CA ASN A 79 -6.93 -21.50 1.07
C ASN A 79 -6.22 -20.27 1.60
N ILE A 80 -6.11 -19.23 0.78
CA ILE A 80 -5.46 -17.97 1.15
C ILE A 80 -6.40 -16.80 0.87
N SER A 81 -6.58 -15.91 1.88
CA SER A 81 -7.27 -14.64 1.73
C SER A 81 -6.27 -13.51 2.02
N LEU A 82 -5.90 -12.76 0.98
CA LEU A 82 -4.88 -11.71 1.03
C LEU A 82 -5.51 -10.33 1.12
N TYR A 83 -5.13 -9.58 2.13
CA TYR A 83 -5.48 -8.17 2.34
C TYR A 83 -4.25 -7.27 2.21
N SER A 84 -4.46 -5.97 2.02
CA SER A 84 -3.36 -5.02 1.99
C SER A 84 -3.58 -3.85 2.95
N GLN A 85 -2.51 -3.41 3.59
CA GLN A 85 -2.46 -2.11 4.23
C GLN A 85 -2.69 -1.01 3.19
N THR A 86 -3.54 -0.02 3.49
CA THR A 86 -4.00 1.01 2.52
C THR A 86 -2.88 1.86 1.91
N THR A 87 -1.72 1.92 2.55
CA THR A 87 -0.57 2.75 2.15
C THR A 87 0.58 1.99 1.49
N MET A 88 0.39 0.70 1.23
CA MET A 88 1.38 -0.10 0.51
C MET A 88 1.42 0.24 -0.99
N SER A 89 2.47 -0.21 -1.66
CA SER A 89 2.63 -0.08 -3.11
C SER A 89 1.65 -0.99 -3.85
N LEU A 90 0.95 -0.46 -4.85
CA LEU A 90 0.08 -1.25 -5.72
C LEU A 90 0.87 -2.27 -6.56
N GLU A 91 2.07 -1.89 -6.99
CA GLU A 91 2.97 -2.77 -7.72
C GLU A 91 3.46 -3.93 -6.83
N GLY A 92 3.91 -3.63 -5.61
CA GLY A 92 4.29 -4.65 -4.64
C GLY A 92 3.12 -5.57 -4.28
N PHE A 93 1.90 -5.04 -4.17
CA PHE A 93 0.72 -5.86 -3.93
C PHE A 93 0.45 -6.84 -5.09
N ARG A 94 0.59 -6.39 -6.34
CA ARG A 94 0.47 -7.24 -7.52
C ARG A 94 1.55 -8.33 -7.54
N GLN A 95 2.80 -7.99 -7.25
CA GLN A 95 3.89 -8.98 -7.17
C GLN A 95 3.60 -10.07 -6.14
N ILE A 96 3.05 -9.70 -4.97
CA ILE A 96 2.64 -10.68 -3.95
C ILE A 96 1.48 -11.55 -4.45
N ILE A 97 0.47 -10.96 -5.12
CA ILE A 97 -0.65 -11.72 -5.74
C ILE A 97 -0.11 -12.74 -6.74
N ASP A 98 0.72 -12.29 -7.68
CA ASP A 98 1.26 -13.14 -8.75
C ASP A 98 2.10 -14.28 -8.17
N LEU A 99 2.92 -14.01 -7.16
CA LEU A 99 3.76 -15.00 -6.51
C LEU A 99 2.93 -16.05 -5.74
N ILE A 100 1.91 -15.63 -5.00
CA ILE A 100 1.00 -16.56 -4.30
C ILE A 100 0.24 -17.40 -5.32
N ALA A 101 -0.32 -16.79 -6.38
CA ALA A 101 -1.04 -17.50 -7.43
C ALA A 101 -0.15 -18.55 -8.10
N GLN A 102 1.09 -18.19 -8.43
CA GLN A 102 2.09 -19.10 -9.01
C GLN A 102 2.37 -20.28 -8.08
N LYS A 103 2.66 -20.02 -6.80
CA LYS A 103 2.97 -21.09 -5.82
C LYS A 103 1.78 -22.00 -5.53
N MET A 104 0.56 -21.50 -5.62
CA MET A 104 -0.66 -22.30 -5.49
C MET A 104 -1.05 -23.00 -6.79
N ASN A 105 -0.42 -22.69 -7.93
CA ASN A 105 -0.90 -23.07 -9.29
C ASN A 105 -2.36 -22.64 -9.53
N ALA A 106 -2.73 -21.48 -8.98
CA ALA A 106 -4.08 -20.94 -9.01
C ALA A 106 -4.30 -20.09 -10.27
N VAL A 107 -4.80 -20.69 -11.35
CA VAL A 107 -4.89 -20.06 -12.67
C VAL A 107 -6.32 -19.87 -13.18
N ASN A 108 -7.30 -20.53 -12.59
CA ASN A 108 -8.68 -20.44 -13.04
C ASN A 108 -9.44 -19.36 -12.27
N PRO A 109 -9.75 -18.18 -12.86
CA PRO A 109 -10.54 -17.18 -12.20
C PRO A 109 -12.00 -17.64 -12.03
N VAL A 110 -12.47 -17.75 -10.80
CA VAL A 110 -13.88 -17.99 -10.49
C VAL A 110 -14.66 -16.68 -10.45
N ALA A 111 -14.00 -15.63 -10.00
CA ALA A 111 -14.51 -14.26 -9.99
C ALA A 111 -13.33 -13.29 -10.11
N LYS A 112 -13.61 -11.99 -10.21
CA LYS A 112 -12.58 -10.96 -10.45
C LYS A 112 -11.35 -11.02 -9.53
N ASN A 113 -11.51 -11.43 -8.28
CA ASN A 113 -10.44 -11.46 -7.27
C ASN A 113 -10.35 -12.84 -6.60
N VAL A 114 -10.79 -13.88 -7.29
CA VAL A 114 -10.82 -15.26 -6.77
C VAL A 114 -10.22 -16.19 -7.80
N LEU A 115 -9.15 -16.86 -7.43
CA LEU A 115 -8.46 -17.85 -8.22
C LEU A 115 -8.61 -19.22 -7.56
N THR A 116 -8.66 -20.27 -8.36
CA THR A 116 -8.64 -21.66 -7.86
C THR A 116 -7.53 -22.44 -8.52
N ASN A 117 -7.02 -23.46 -7.85
CA ASN A 117 -6.15 -24.44 -8.46
C ASN A 117 -6.93 -25.71 -8.83
N THR A 118 -6.25 -26.67 -9.46
CA THR A 118 -6.82 -27.96 -9.88
C THR A 118 -7.30 -28.83 -8.72
N GLU A 119 -6.83 -28.56 -7.50
CA GLU A 119 -7.22 -29.26 -6.26
C GLU A 119 -8.36 -28.57 -5.52
N GLY A 120 -8.99 -27.57 -6.12
CA GLY A 120 -10.11 -26.82 -5.54
C GLY A 120 -9.73 -25.82 -4.44
N ARG A 121 -8.43 -25.55 -4.23
CA ARG A 121 -8.00 -24.54 -3.27
C ARG A 121 -8.25 -23.15 -3.82
N VAL A 122 -8.69 -22.25 -2.95
CA VAL A 122 -9.11 -20.90 -3.29
C VAL A 122 -8.08 -19.88 -2.84
N PHE A 123 -7.69 -18.99 -3.73
CA PHE A 123 -6.95 -17.78 -3.43
C PHE A 123 -7.83 -16.56 -3.70
N LYS A 124 -8.18 -15.83 -2.64
CA LYS A 124 -8.90 -14.55 -2.72
C LYS A 124 -7.96 -13.41 -2.40
N TYR A 125 -8.12 -12.27 -3.06
CA TYR A 125 -7.40 -11.06 -2.69
C TYR A 125 -8.31 -9.83 -2.73
N PHE A 126 -8.10 -8.95 -1.78
CA PHE A 126 -8.90 -7.74 -1.56
C PHE A 126 -8.03 -6.52 -1.82
N ASP A 127 -8.29 -5.80 -2.92
CA ASP A 127 -7.56 -4.60 -3.30
C ASP A 127 -7.97 -3.43 -2.38
N THR A 128 -7.39 -3.41 -1.18
CA THR A 128 -7.55 -2.35 -0.17
C THR A 128 -6.47 -1.28 -0.26
N VAL A 129 -5.57 -1.36 -1.25
CA VAL A 129 -4.55 -0.32 -1.50
C VAL A 129 -5.23 0.99 -1.90
N CYS A 130 -4.94 2.06 -1.17
CA CYS A 130 -5.48 3.38 -1.49
C CYS A 130 -4.85 3.93 -2.77
N ARG A 131 -5.60 3.91 -3.88
CA ARG A 131 -5.14 4.42 -5.19
C ARG A 131 -4.72 5.89 -5.17
N GLN A 132 -5.26 6.67 -4.25
CA GLN A 132 -4.82 8.04 -3.99
C GLN A 132 -3.35 8.10 -3.53
N VAL A 133 -2.88 7.10 -2.79
CA VAL A 133 -1.48 7.00 -2.37
C VAL A 133 -0.62 6.48 -3.52
N ALA A 134 -1.06 5.44 -4.21
CA ALA A 134 -0.35 4.86 -5.36
C ALA A 134 -0.16 5.88 -6.50
N ASN A 135 -1.20 6.69 -6.80
CA ASN A 135 -1.11 7.74 -7.82
C ASN A 135 -0.13 8.85 -7.45
N ARG A 136 0.09 9.14 -6.15
CA ARG A 136 1.05 10.17 -5.73
C ARG A 136 2.48 9.90 -6.21
N PHE A 137 2.91 8.67 -6.27
CA PHE A 137 4.24 8.33 -6.78
C PHE A 137 4.38 8.72 -8.25
N ARG A 138 3.37 8.38 -9.05
CA ARG A 138 3.33 8.73 -10.47
C ARG A 138 3.22 10.24 -10.68
N ASP A 139 2.36 10.90 -9.91
CA ASP A 139 2.12 12.34 -10.04
C ASP A 139 3.37 13.14 -9.62
N ILE A 140 4.07 12.73 -8.56
CA ILE A 140 5.30 13.39 -8.10
C ILE A 140 6.47 13.16 -9.08
N SER A 141 6.56 11.97 -9.69
CA SER A 141 7.54 11.70 -10.73
C SER A 141 7.32 12.61 -11.94
N ARG A 142 6.09 12.68 -12.45
CA ARG A 142 5.72 13.56 -13.56
C ARG A 142 5.94 15.05 -13.25
N PHE A 143 5.72 15.44 -12.00
CA PHE A 143 5.99 16.79 -11.54
C PHE A 143 7.51 17.04 -11.53
N ALA A 144 8.29 16.11 -10.99
CA ALA A 144 9.74 16.24 -10.89
C ALA A 144 10.44 16.27 -12.27
N GLU A 145 9.90 15.54 -13.26
CA GLU A 145 10.40 15.54 -14.64
C GLU A 145 10.26 16.91 -15.35
N LYS A 146 9.29 17.71 -14.92
CA LYS A 146 8.92 18.95 -15.62
C LYS A 146 9.55 20.22 -15.01
N HIS A 147 10.33 20.10 -13.96
CA HIS A 147 10.86 21.25 -13.22
C HIS A 147 12.35 21.09 -12.96
N ASP A 148 13.11 22.17 -13.10
CA ASP A 148 14.57 22.18 -12.93
C ASP A 148 14.99 21.98 -11.47
N VAL A 149 14.23 22.57 -10.54
CA VAL A 149 14.47 22.51 -9.10
C VAL A 149 13.17 22.17 -8.36
N ILE A 150 13.24 21.23 -7.43
CA ILE A 150 12.11 20.82 -6.61
C ILE A 150 12.39 21.12 -5.14
N ILE A 151 11.53 21.92 -4.52
CA ILE A 151 11.51 22.10 -3.08
C ILE A 151 10.39 21.22 -2.49
N PHE A 152 10.78 20.14 -1.81
CA PHE A 152 9.85 19.23 -1.18
C PHE A 152 9.68 19.56 0.30
N VAL A 153 8.49 20.01 0.69
CA VAL A 153 8.21 20.40 2.07
C VAL A 153 7.56 19.24 2.83
N ALA A 154 8.24 18.73 3.86
CA ALA A 154 7.69 17.71 4.73
C ALA A 154 8.30 17.75 6.14
N GLY A 155 7.52 17.39 7.16
CA GLY A 155 8.06 17.26 8.51
C GLY A 155 9.18 16.21 8.58
N LYS A 156 10.26 16.50 9.32
CA LYS A 156 11.46 15.63 9.45
C LYS A 156 11.15 14.20 9.93
N LYS A 157 10.06 14.02 10.68
CA LYS A 157 9.59 12.72 11.19
C LYS A 157 8.55 12.03 10.27
N SER A 158 8.16 12.65 9.15
CA SER A 158 7.15 12.11 8.24
C SER A 158 7.72 10.97 7.40
N SER A 159 7.38 9.73 7.74
CA SER A 159 7.77 8.55 6.94
C SER A 159 7.25 8.62 5.51
N ASN A 160 5.99 9.06 5.33
CA ASN A 160 5.39 9.22 4.01
C ASN A 160 6.08 10.35 3.19
N GLY A 161 6.44 11.45 3.86
CA GLY A 161 7.20 12.53 3.23
C GLY A 161 8.55 12.06 2.72
N LYS A 162 9.29 11.28 3.51
CA LYS A 162 10.60 10.72 3.12
C LYS A 162 10.49 9.79 1.92
N VAL A 163 9.49 8.92 1.88
CA VAL A 163 9.27 7.97 0.78
C VAL A 163 8.93 8.71 -0.52
N LEU A 164 8.02 9.70 -0.46
CA LEU A 164 7.67 10.52 -1.64
C LEU A 164 8.84 11.38 -2.10
N PHE A 165 9.61 11.96 -1.18
CA PHE A 165 10.81 12.71 -1.51
C PHE A 165 11.88 11.83 -2.19
N SER A 166 12.09 10.61 -1.68
CA SER A 166 13.01 9.65 -2.31
C SER A 166 12.62 9.37 -3.76
N GLN A 167 11.34 9.23 -4.05
CA GLN A 167 10.85 9.06 -5.42
C GLN A 167 11.08 10.31 -6.28
N CYS A 168 10.81 11.49 -5.72
CA CYS A 168 11.09 12.77 -6.39
C CYS A 168 12.56 12.89 -6.78
N ARG A 169 13.47 12.61 -5.84
CA ARG A 169 14.91 12.70 -6.03
C ARG A 169 15.50 11.67 -7.00
N LYS A 170 14.85 10.50 -7.15
CA LYS A 170 15.23 9.50 -8.17
C LYS A 170 15.05 10.03 -9.60
N VAL A 171 14.03 10.88 -9.79
CA VAL A 171 13.67 11.44 -11.10
C VAL A 171 14.41 12.75 -11.36
N ASN A 172 14.52 13.61 -10.33
CA ASN A 172 15.20 14.89 -10.41
C ASN A 172 16.19 15.04 -9.24
N ALA A 173 17.48 14.99 -9.56
CA ALA A 173 18.57 15.11 -8.59
C ALA A 173 18.59 16.48 -7.87
N ASN A 174 18.03 17.53 -8.50
CA ASN A 174 17.90 18.88 -7.93
C ASN A 174 16.66 18.99 -7.02
N SER A 175 16.35 17.95 -6.28
CA SER A 175 15.25 17.91 -5.30
C SER A 175 15.79 18.04 -3.89
N TYR A 176 15.22 18.94 -3.12
CA TYR A 176 15.65 19.30 -1.77
C TYR A 176 14.50 19.15 -0.77
N LEU A 177 14.73 18.40 0.32
CA LEU A 177 13.76 18.22 1.39
C LEU A 177 13.97 19.27 2.47
N ILE A 178 12.94 20.05 2.75
CA ILE A 178 12.95 21.05 3.82
C ILE A 178 11.78 20.84 4.79
N GLY A 179 11.97 21.18 6.03
CA GLY A 179 10.92 21.22 7.06
C GLY A 179 10.43 22.64 7.34
N ARG A 180 11.24 23.66 7.04
CA ARG A 180 10.99 25.07 7.32
C ARG A 180 11.54 25.97 6.22
N PRO A 181 10.98 27.18 6.04
CA PRO A 181 11.41 28.11 4.99
C PRO A 181 12.89 28.56 5.10
N ASP A 182 13.42 28.65 6.32
CA ASP A 182 14.81 29.04 6.58
C ASP A 182 15.84 27.98 6.14
N GLU A 183 15.39 26.79 5.77
CA GLU A 183 16.24 25.73 5.20
C GLU A 183 16.44 25.88 3.67
N ILE A 184 15.82 26.87 3.02
CA ILE A 184 15.98 27.13 1.58
C ILE A 184 17.36 27.75 1.33
N ASN A 185 18.16 27.09 0.46
CA ASN A 185 19.43 27.64 0.01
C ASN A 185 19.25 28.31 -1.38
N PRO A 186 19.51 29.63 -1.50
CA PRO A 186 19.41 30.36 -2.77
C PRO A 186 20.29 29.78 -3.89
N LEU A 187 21.39 29.12 -3.55
CA LEU A 187 22.28 28.47 -4.52
C LEU A 187 21.62 27.36 -5.32
N TRP A 188 20.54 26.74 -4.82
CA TRP A 188 19.80 25.69 -5.53
C TRP A 188 19.15 26.18 -6.82
N PHE A 189 18.93 27.48 -6.95
CA PHE A 189 18.28 28.10 -8.10
C PHE A 189 19.27 28.63 -9.14
N GLN A 190 20.57 28.62 -8.85
CA GLN A 190 21.59 29.17 -9.78
C GLN A 190 21.91 28.24 -10.95
N THR A 191 21.62 26.93 -10.83
CA THR A 191 21.78 25.91 -11.86
C THR A 191 20.61 25.81 -12.84
N ALA A 192 19.54 26.55 -12.62
CA ALA A 192 18.31 26.51 -13.43
C ALA A 192 18.31 27.47 -14.63
N GLN A 193 19.45 28.08 -14.94
CA GLN A 193 19.60 29.04 -16.05
C GLN A 193 20.69 28.60 -17.04
N SER A 194 20.56 27.41 -17.59
CA SER A 194 21.40 26.98 -18.73
C SER A 194 20.54 26.28 -19.77
#